data_616846797ecf6e7a756ca2cd984a995a
#
_entry.id   616846797ecf6e7a756ca2cd984a995a
#
_cell.length_a   1.000
_cell.length_b   1.000
_cell.length_c   1.000
_cell.angle_alpha   90.00
_cell.angle_beta   90.00
_cell.angle_gamma   90.00
#
_symmetry.space_group_name_H-M   'P 1'
#
loop_
_entity.id
_entity.type
_entity.pdbx_description
1 polymer ?
#
loop_
_entity_poly.entity_id
_entity_poly.type
_entity_poly.pdbx_seq_one_letter_code
_entity_poly.pdbx_strand_id
1 'polypeptide(L)'
;MPAPARRRPGTRPSVAAPADLRRRRAAAQLLTAGPRSDPPAPPDGPANAVSHLLAVQAQDPRAVRLALRARGAARHEAEVDAALTIDRSLVAGWLLRGTLHLVAREDYAWLHALTASLSAATTRRRLGQLGGDPERAVPMILRALADDGPLPRAALAERVAATGVHAEGQVLPHLLAHAAAAGEVVLGPVRDGAQCFVLTRDWLDAAERPPDRDAALAELARRYLRGHGPATDADLAAWSGLPLRDARAGLAAITAELEHEARSASVAGP
;
A
#
# COMPACT_ATOMS: atom_id res chain seq x y z
N MET A 1 -46.51 9.18 46.54
CA MET A 1 -46.07 8.93 45.15
C MET A 1 -44.66 9.49 44.97
N PRO A 2 -43.64 8.70 44.68
CA PRO A 2 -42.27 9.23 44.45
C PRO A 2 -42.18 9.85 43.04
N ALA A 3 -41.48 10.99 42.93
CA ALA A 3 -41.25 11.74 41.70
C ALA A 3 -40.35 10.96 40.75
N PRO A 4 -40.50 11.08 39.40
CA PRO A 4 -39.66 10.37 38.45
C PRO A 4 -38.23 10.95 38.43
N ALA A 5 -37.28 10.01 38.50
CA ALA A 5 -35.85 10.33 38.40
C ALA A 5 -35.51 11.02 37.05
N ARG A 6 -34.94 12.21 37.09
CA ARG A 6 -34.43 12.93 35.92
C ARG A 6 -33.30 12.11 35.27
N ARG A 7 -33.49 11.64 34.03
CA ARG A 7 -32.41 11.09 33.20
C ARG A 7 -31.33 12.16 33.03
N ARG A 8 -30.07 11.84 33.40
CA ARG A 8 -28.92 12.67 33.10
C ARG A 8 -28.75 12.73 31.56
N PRO A 9 -28.54 13.91 30.96
CA PRO A 9 -28.25 13.98 29.53
C PRO A 9 -26.94 13.24 29.26
N GLY A 10 -26.98 12.28 28.33
CA GLY A 10 -25.77 11.58 27.85
C GLY A 10 -24.77 12.60 27.36
N THR A 11 -23.55 12.54 27.86
CA THR A 11 -22.42 13.33 27.38
C THR A 11 -22.22 13.03 25.92
N ARG A 12 -22.44 13.99 25.03
CA ARG A 12 -22.03 13.91 23.61
C ARG A 12 -20.53 13.63 23.58
N PRO A 13 -20.06 12.70 22.75
CA PRO A 13 -18.63 12.47 22.60
C PRO A 13 -17.96 13.80 22.21
N SER A 14 -16.96 14.21 23.01
CA SER A 14 -16.19 15.42 22.76
C SER A 14 -15.45 15.24 21.43
N VAL A 15 -15.67 16.14 20.48
CA VAL A 15 -14.87 16.19 19.25
C VAL A 15 -13.45 16.56 19.64
N ALA A 16 -12.50 15.66 19.38
CA ALA A 16 -11.08 15.90 19.69
C ALA A 16 -10.58 17.18 19.02
N ALA A 17 -9.76 17.96 19.74
CA ALA A 17 -9.19 19.19 19.21
C ALA A 17 -8.33 18.90 17.97
N PRO A 18 -8.28 19.79 16.95
CA PRO A 18 -7.50 19.57 15.72
C PRO A 18 -6.01 19.26 15.95
N ALA A 19 -5.41 19.80 17.00
CA ALA A 19 -4.03 19.51 17.39
C ALA A 19 -3.87 18.09 17.93
N ASP A 20 -4.86 17.54 18.63
CA ASP A 20 -4.86 16.20 19.13
C ASP A 20 -5.03 15.18 18.00
N LEU A 21 -5.93 15.45 17.06
CA LEU A 21 -6.07 14.61 15.84
C LEU A 21 -4.77 14.51 15.06
N ARG A 22 -4.05 15.63 14.88
CA ARG A 22 -2.74 15.61 14.19
C ARG A 22 -1.70 14.79 14.93
N ARG A 23 -1.61 14.93 16.26
CA ARG A 23 -0.68 14.12 17.07
C ARG A 23 -0.99 12.63 16.98
N ARG A 24 -2.25 12.25 17.10
CA ARG A 24 -2.68 10.85 17.00
C ARG A 24 -2.38 10.26 15.62
N ARG A 25 -2.66 10.99 14.55
CA ARG A 25 -2.30 10.58 13.18
C ARG A 25 -0.79 10.44 12.99
N ALA A 26 0.01 11.36 13.52
CA ALA A 26 1.47 11.27 13.45
C ALA A 26 2.00 10.07 14.24
N ALA A 27 1.42 9.79 15.41
CA ALA A 27 1.76 8.61 16.20
C ALA A 27 1.37 7.31 15.48
N ALA A 28 0.17 7.21 14.92
CA ALA A 28 -0.27 6.07 14.11
C ALA A 28 0.67 5.81 12.93
N GLN A 29 1.23 6.86 12.33
CA GLN A 29 2.22 6.76 11.27
C GLN A 29 3.67 6.57 11.74
N LEU A 30 3.90 6.29 13.03
CA LEU A 30 5.23 6.07 13.61
C LEU A 30 6.17 7.30 13.46
N LEU A 31 5.62 8.53 13.40
CA LEU A 31 6.39 9.76 13.20
C LEU A 31 6.68 10.53 14.49
N THR A 32 6.07 10.13 15.61
CA THR A 32 6.33 10.74 16.92
C THR A 32 6.53 9.62 17.94
N ALA A 33 7.49 9.81 18.87
CA ALA A 33 7.44 9.08 20.11
C ALA A 33 6.18 9.55 20.85
N GLY A 34 5.19 8.68 21.02
CA GLY A 34 3.96 9.00 21.74
C GLY A 34 4.25 9.42 23.16
N PRO A 35 3.37 10.22 23.83
CA PRO A 35 3.37 10.31 25.28
C PRO A 35 3.23 8.89 25.86
N ARG A 36 3.79 8.63 27.03
CA ARG A 36 3.96 7.32 27.69
C ARG A 36 2.73 6.41 27.88
N SER A 37 1.69 6.60 27.13
CA SER A 37 0.50 5.76 27.04
C SER A 37 0.33 5.28 25.61
N ASP A 38 1.08 4.24 25.25
CA ASP A 38 0.99 3.43 24.03
C ASP A 38 0.84 4.10 22.66
N PRO A 39 1.84 4.03 21.82
CA PRO A 39 1.85 3.01 20.79
C PRO A 39 2.98 2.00 21.05
N PRO A 40 2.88 0.78 20.50
CA PRO A 40 3.94 -0.20 20.59
C PRO A 40 5.25 0.41 20.07
N ALA A 41 6.37 -0.10 20.60
CA ALA A 41 7.69 0.22 20.08
C ALA A 41 7.69 0.19 18.55
N PRO A 42 8.42 1.09 17.86
CA PRO A 42 8.47 1.06 16.40
C PRO A 42 8.83 -0.37 15.97
N PRO A 43 8.13 -0.88 14.93
CA PRO A 43 8.35 -2.26 14.49
C PRO A 43 9.81 -2.45 14.09
N ASP A 44 10.42 -3.54 14.54
CA ASP A 44 11.78 -3.88 14.18
C ASP A 44 11.89 -4.11 12.66
N GLY A 45 12.59 -3.21 11.97
CA GLY A 45 12.92 -3.31 10.57
C GLY A 45 11.87 -2.81 9.57
N PRO A 46 12.29 -2.70 8.29
CA PRO A 46 11.50 -2.11 7.22
C PRO A 46 10.18 -2.83 6.94
N ALA A 47 10.18 -4.16 6.93
CA ALA A 47 9.00 -4.96 6.61
C ALA A 47 7.87 -4.75 7.63
N ASN A 48 8.20 -4.73 8.93
CA ASN A 48 7.22 -4.53 9.99
C ASN A 48 6.62 -3.11 9.95
N ALA A 49 7.43 -2.09 9.64
CA ALA A 49 6.93 -0.73 9.49
C ALA A 49 6.00 -0.59 8.28
N VAL A 50 6.35 -1.20 7.15
CA VAL A 50 5.51 -1.21 5.95
C VAL A 50 4.22 -1.98 6.21
N SER A 51 4.29 -3.14 6.86
CA SER A 51 3.11 -3.91 7.27
C SER A 51 2.22 -3.09 8.22
N HIS A 52 2.78 -2.36 9.19
CA HIS A 52 2.01 -1.49 10.08
C HIS A 52 1.27 -0.38 9.29
N LEU A 53 1.93 0.26 8.34
CA LEU A 53 1.37 1.34 7.51
C LEU A 53 0.49 0.81 6.37
N LEU A 54 0.53 -0.48 6.11
CA LEU A 54 -0.06 -1.23 5.01
C LEU A 54 0.58 -0.94 3.65
N ALA A 55 0.83 0.31 3.31
CA ALA A 55 1.47 0.71 2.06
C ALA A 55 2.21 2.04 2.23
N VAL A 56 3.39 2.12 1.63
CA VAL A 56 4.20 3.35 1.56
C VAL A 56 4.36 3.74 0.10
N GLN A 57 4.05 4.99 -0.26
CA GLN A 57 4.20 5.47 -1.64
C GLN A 57 5.68 5.37 -2.07
N ALA A 58 5.94 4.76 -3.23
CA ALA A 58 7.27 4.34 -3.67
C ALA A 58 7.63 4.82 -5.10
N GLN A 59 7.04 5.92 -5.55
CA GLN A 59 7.36 6.50 -6.87
C GLN A 59 8.79 7.06 -6.94
N ASP A 60 9.33 7.49 -5.83
CA ASP A 60 10.73 7.86 -5.65
C ASP A 60 11.40 6.88 -4.68
N PRO A 61 12.35 6.07 -5.15
CA PRO A 61 13.08 5.11 -4.32
C PRO A 61 13.83 5.74 -3.15
N ARG A 62 14.32 6.98 -3.28
CA ARG A 62 15.00 7.70 -2.19
C ARG A 62 14.00 8.16 -1.15
N ALA A 63 12.87 8.69 -1.59
CA ALA A 63 11.83 9.17 -0.67
C ALA A 63 11.27 8.03 0.19
N VAL A 64 11.10 6.82 -0.34
CA VAL A 64 10.62 5.68 0.44
C VAL A 64 11.62 5.26 1.51
N ARG A 65 12.93 5.25 1.20
CA ARG A 65 13.99 4.96 2.19
C ARG A 65 14.02 6.01 3.31
N LEU A 66 13.91 7.29 2.96
CA LEU A 66 13.82 8.38 3.92
C LEU A 66 12.55 8.29 4.77
N ALA A 67 11.42 7.90 4.18
CA ALA A 67 10.17 7.70 4.91
C ALA A 67 10.28 6.59 5.97
N LEU A 68 10.96 5.48 5.66
CA LEU A 68 11.20 4.39 6.61
C LEU A 68 12.23 4.79 7.68
N ARG A 69 13.27 5.52 7.30
CA ARG A 69 14.26 6.08 8.25
C ARG A 69 13.61 7.05 9.25
N ALA A 70 12.73 7.94 8.78
CA ALA A 70 12.02 8.88 9.65
C ALA A 70 11.13 8.20 10.69
N ARG A 71 10.78 6.93 10.48
CA ARG A 71 9.99 6.08 11.37
C ARG A 71 10.83 5.16 12.25
N GLY A 72 12.16 5.29 12.18
CA GLY A 72 13.08 4.42 12.90
C GLY A 72 13.14 2.98 12.38
N ALA A 73 12.53 2.69 11.24
CA ALA A 73 12.40 1.35 10.67
C ALA A 73 13.63 0.91 9.87
N ALA A 74 14.50 1.83 9.48
CA ALA A 74 15.77 1.57 8.83
C ALA A 74 16.78 2.64 9.22
N ARG A 75 18.01 2.26 9.50
CA ARG A 75 19.14 3.18 9.76
C ARG A 75 19.86 3.53 8.47
N HIS A 76 19.98 2.54 7.59
CA HIS A 76 20.67 2.62 6.32
C HIS A 76 19.77 2.13 5.19
N GLU A 77 19.98 2.67 3.98
CA GLU A 77 19.23 2.25 2.79
C GLU A 77 19.40 0.77 2.47
N ALA A 78 20.58 0.21 2.79
CA ALA A 78 20.90 -1.20 2.59
C ALA A 78 19.93 -2.16 3.31
N GLU A 79 19.32 -1.74 4.43
CA GLU A 79 18.33 -2.55 5.15
C GLU A 79 17.03 -2.68 4.34
N VAL A 80 16.62 -1.62 3.66
CA VAL A 80 15.45 -1.64 2.76
C VAL A 80 15.76 -2.45 1.50
N ASP A 81 16.98 -2.31 0.97
CA ASP A 81 17.44 -3.07 -0.20
C ASP A 81 17.56 -4.55 0.11
N ALA A 82 18.00 -4.92 1.31
CA ALA A 82 18.01 -6.31 1.78
C ALA A 82 16.59 -6.88 1.88
N ALA A 83 15.65 -6.13 2.47
CA ALA A 83 14.25 -6.54 2.55
C ALA A 83 13.59 -6.75 1.18
N LEU A 84 13.99 -5.97 0.15
CA LEU A 84 13.54 -6.12 -1.23
C LEU A 84 14.24 -7.27 -1.97
N THR A 85 15.53 -7.53 -1.69
CA THR A 85 16.40 -8.37 -2.54
C THR A 85 16.69 -9.73 -1.93
N ILE A 86 17.05 -9.76 -0.66
CA ILE A 86 17.54 -10.95 0.06
C ILE A 86 16.36 -11.63 0.76
N ASP A 87 15.72 -10.90 1.68
CA ASP A 87 14.63 -11.43 2.50
C ASP A 87 13.35 -11.59 1.70
N ARG A 88 13.20 -10.79 0.63
CA ARG A 88 12.00 -10.67 -0.20
C ARG A 88 10.73 -10.43 0.62
N SER A 89 10.90 -9.82 1.79
CA SER A 89 9.79 -9.48 2.70
C SER A 89 9.01 -8.25 2.24
N LEU A 90 9.58 -7.46 1.33
CA LEU A 90 8.96 -6.30 0.70
C LEU A 90 8.88 -6.46 -0.81
N VAL A 91 7.84 -5.86 -1.40
CA VAL A 91 7.64 -5.77 -2.84
C VAL A 91 7.04 -4.42 -3.20
N ALA A 92 7.36 -3.89 -4.38
CA ALA A 92 6.72 -2.68 -4.88
C ALA A 92 5.89 -2.96 -6.13
N GLY A 93 4.71 -2.34 -6.21
CA GLY A 93 3.79 -2.51 -7.34
C GLY A 93 2.82 -1.34 -7.49
N TRP A 94 2.13 -1.30 -8.63
CA TRP A 94 1.05 -0.34 -8.86
C TRP A 94 -0.21 -0.81 -8.14
N LEU A 95 -0.55 -0.15 -7.06
CA LEU A 95 -1.65 -0.51 -6.17
C LEU A 95 -2.62 0.66 -5.99
N LEU A 96 -2.67 1.22 -4.80
CA LEU A 96 -3.59 2.28 -4.42
C LEU A 96 -3.49 3.49 -5.36
N ARG A 97 -4.63 4.00 -5.82
CA ARG A 97 -4.71 5.12 -6.77
C ARG A 97 -3.93 4.92 -8.09
N GLY A 98 -3.51 3.67 -8.40
CA GLY A 98 -2.67 3.36 -9.57
C GLY A 98 -1.26 3.95 -9.51
N THR A 99 -0.72 4.20 -8.32
CA THR A 99 0.65 4.64 -8.10
C THR A 99 1.50 3.54 -7.47
N LEU A 100 2.83 3.65 -7.59
CA LEU A 100 3.75 2.68 -6.99
C LEU A 100 3.70 2.76 -5.47
N HIS A 101 3.53 1.61 -4.84
CA HIS A 101 3.57 1.46 -3.38
C HIS A 101 4.50 0.30 -3.00
N LEU A 102 5.26 0.51 -1.94
CA LEU A 102 5.97 -0.53 -1.22
C LEU A 102 5.01 -1.15 -0.20
N VAL A 103 4.89 -2.46 -0.22
CA VAL A 103 4.01 -3.23 0.67
C VAL A 103 4.76 -4.45 1.21
N ALA A 104 4.29 -5.02 2.30
CA ALA A 104 4.75 -6.32 2.73
C ALA A 104 4.36 -7.39 1.69
N ARG A 105 5.21 -8.40 1.52
CA ARG A 105 5.03 -9.45 0.50
C ARG A 105 3.66 -10.13 0.61
N GLU A 106 3.26 -10.48 1.81
CA GLU A 106 1.99 -11.13 2.13
C GLU A 106 0.77 -10.27 1.82
N ASP A 107 0.93 -8.94 1.82
CA ASP A 107 -0.16 -8.00 1.55
C ASP A 107 -0.38 -7.74 0.05
N TYR A 108 0.60 -8.05 -0.80
CA TYR A 108 0.54 -7.69 -2.22
C TYR A 108 -0.66 -8.29 -2.94
N ALA A 109 -0.87 -9.59 -2.81
CA ALA A 109 -1.86 -10.31 -3.61
C ALA A 109 -3.29 -9.81 -3.40
N TRP A 110 -3.70 -9.64 -2.13
CA TRP A 110 -5.05 -9.17 -1.83
C TRP A 110 -5.24 -7.66 -2.11
N LEU A 111 -4.22 -6.84 -1.87
CA LEU A 111 -4.24 -5.42 -2.24
C LEU A 111 -4.34 -5.25 -3.75
N HIS A 112 -3.56 -6.03 -4.52
CA HIS A 112 -3.63 -6.04 -5.97
C HIS A 112 -5.02 -6.44 -6.46
N ALA A 113 -5.58 -7.56 -5.98
CA ALA A 113 -6.92 -8.01 -6.33
C ALA A 113 -8.00 -6.93 -6.06
N LEU A 114 -7.83 -6.14 -4.99
CA LEU A 114 -8.77 -5.10 -4.61
C LEU A 114 -8.62 -3.82 -5.46
N THR A 115 -7.41 -3.48 -5.92
CA THR A 115 -7.08 -2.15 -6.47
C THR A 115 -6.62 -2.13 -7.93
N ALA A 116 -6.21 -3.25 -8.51
CA ALA A 116 -5.63 -3.31 -9.86
C ALA A 116 -6.54 -2.70 -10.95
N SER A 117 -7.85 -2.90 -10.84
CA SER A 117 -8.83 -2.38 -11.81
C SER A 117 -8.99 -0.85 -11.78
N LEU A 118 -8.58 -0.18 -10.69
CA LEU A 118 -8.82 1.25 -10.50
C LEU A 118 -8.11 2.14 -11.54
N SER A 119 -6.94 1.72 -12.00
CA SER A 119 -6.12 2.47 -12.95
C SER A 119 -6.07 1.85 -14.36
N ALA A 120 -6.55 0.63 -14.54
CA ALA A 120 -6.42 -0.13 -15.79
C ALA A 120 -6.97 0.63 -17.02
N ALA A 121 -8.19 1.18 -16.92
CA ALA A 121 -8.81 1.94 -18.01
C ALA A 121 -8.04 3.24 -18.34
N THR A 122 -7.56 3.96 -17.32
CA THR A 122 -6.78 5.19 -17.49
C THR A 122 -5.43 4.88 -18.11
N THR A 123 -4.75 3.83 -17.67
CA THR A 123 -3.46 3.37 -18.22
C THR A 123 -3.61 2.98 -19.69
N ARG A 124 -4.64 2.19 -20.03
CA ARG A 124 -4.91 1.80 -21.42
C ARG A 124 -5.19 3.00 -22.33
N ARG A 125 -6.04 3.95 -21.87
CA ARG A 125 -6.29 5.18 -22.62
C ARG A 125 -5.02 5.99 -22.84
N ARG A 126 -4.17 6.10 -21.81
CA ARG A 126 -2.91 6.84 -21.92
C ARG A 126 -1.94 6.17 -22.88
N LEU A 127 -1.84 4.84 -22.86
CA LEU A 127 -1.04 4.09 -23.83
C LEU A 127 -1.49 4.38 -25.27
N GLY A 128 -2.80 4.36 -25.56
CA GLY A 128 -3.32 4.71 -26.89
C GLY A 128 -2.95 6.13 -27.32
N GLN A 129 -2.98 7.12 -26.41
CA GLN A 129 -2.54 8.50 -26.69
C GLN A 129 -1.06 8.62 -27.00
N LEU A 130 -0.24 7.76 -26.41
CA LEU A 130 1.21 7.74 -26.57
C LEU A 130 1.69 6.86 -27.75
N GLY A 131 0.76 6.22 -28.46
CA GLY A 131 1.10 5.27 -29.53
C GLY A 131 1.68 3.95 -29.03
N GLY A 132 1.46 3.61 -27.77
CA GLY A 132 1.89 2.35 -27.18
C GLY A 132 0.95 1.20 -27.56
N ASP A 133 1.54 0.05 -27.86
CA ASP A 133 0.84 -1.20 -28.22
C ASP A 133 1.10 -2.27 -27.15
N PRO A 134 0.23 -2.39 -26.14
CA PRO A 134 0.43 -3.34 -25.06
C PRO A 134 0.33 -4.80 -25.52
N GLU A 135 -0.48 -5.08 -26.55
CA GLU A 135 -0.66 -6.45 -27.06
C GLU A 135 0.64 -7.00 -27.67
N ARG A 136 1.46 -6.15 -28.25
CA ARG A 136 2.78 -6.51 -28.77
C ARG A 136 3.89 -6.36 -27.74
N ALA A 137 3.88 -5.30 -26.95
CA ALA A 137 4.98 -4.97 -26.05
C ALA A 137 5.01 -5.82 -24.78
N VAL A 138 3.85 -6.10 -24.16
CA VAL A 138 3.81 -6.86 -22.89
C VAL A 138 4.39 -8.26 -23.05
N PRO A 139 4.05 -9.07 -24.08
CA PRO A 139 4.70 -10.36 -24.27
C PRO A 139 6.23 -10.27 -24.41
N MET A 140 6.76 -9.21 -25.01
CA MET A 140 8.22 -9.00 -25.13
C MET A 140 8.85 -8.68 -23.77
N ILE A 141 8.19 -7.85 -22.95
CA ILE A 141 8.62 -7.56 -21.58
C ILE A 141 8.66 -8.84 -20.75
N LEU A 142 7.57 -9.64 -20.78
CA LEU A 142 7.48 -10.87 -20.01
C LEU A 142 8.53 -11.89 -20.46
N ARG A 143 8.78 -11.99 -21.77
CA ARG A 143 9.82 -12.86 -22.30
C ARG A 143 11.21 -12.42 -21.86
N ALA A 144 11.53 -11.13 -21.95
CA ALA A 144 12.82 -10.62 -21.49
C ALA A 144 13.06 -10.92 -19.99
N LEU A 145 12.02 -10.76 -19.16
CA LEU A 145 12.11 -11.09 -17.74
C LEU A 145 12.21 -12.61 -17.47
N ALA A 146 11.63 -13.45 -18.32
CA ALA A 146 11.75 -14.89 -18.22
C ALA A 146 13.14 -15.39 -18.62
N ASP A 147 13.72 -14.81 -19.68
CA ASP A 147 15.00 -15.24 -20.23
C ASP A 147 16.20 -14.69 -19.43
N ASP A 148 16.15 -13.43 -19.01
CA ASP A 148 17.26 -12.71 -18.35
C ASP A 148 17.08 -12.54 -16.82
N GLY A 149 15.91 -12.86 -16.29
CA GLY A 149 15.57 -12.63 -14.88
C GLY A 149 15.29 -11.17 -14.56
N PRO A 150 15.64 -10.68 -13.35
CA PRO A 150 15.38 -9.31 -12.94
C PRO A 150 16.09 -8.27 -13.81
N LEU A 151 15.34 -7.35 -14.42
CA LEU A 151 15.87 -6.30 -15.29
C LEU A 151 15.45 -4.91 -14.80
N PRO A 152 16.38 -3.92 -14.78
CA PRO A 152 16.04 -2.53 -14.57
C PRO A 152 15.30 -1.97 -15.79
N ARG A 153 14.57 -0.86 -15.58
CA ARG A 153 13.76 -0.23 -16.63
C ARG A 153 14.55 0.07 -17.91
N ALA A 154 15.82 0.50 -17.79
CA ALA A 154 16.66 0.81 -18.95
C ALA A 154 16.91 -0.43 -19.83
N ALA A 155 17.27 -1.56 -19.21
CA ALA A 155 17.49 -2.81 -19.92
C ALA A 155 16.20 -3.33 -20.59
N LEU A 156 15.05 -3.19 -19.92
CA LEU A 156 13.75 -3.52 -20.53
C LEU A 156 13.44 -2.64 -21.74
N ALA A 157 13.77 -1.33 -21.68
CA ALA A 157 13.61 -0.42 -22.81
C ALA A 157 14.40 -0.91 -24.04
N GLU A 158 15.66 -1.27 -23.84
CA GLU A 158 16.54 -1.80 -24.90
C GLU A 158 16.01 -3.11 -25.48
N ARG A 159 15.55 -4.03 -24.63
CA ARG A 159 14.98 -5.31 -25.07
C ARG A 159 13.71 -5.13 -25.90
N VAL A 160 12.80 -4.27 -25.46
CA VAL A 160 11.57 -4.00 -26.20
C VAL A 160 11.86 -3.27 -27.51
N ALA A 161 12.73 -2.26 -27.50
CA ALA A 161 13.12 -1.52 -28.70
C ALA A 161 13.76 -2.43 -29.76
N ALA A 162 14.59 -3.41 -29.37
CA ALA A 162 15.21 -4.37 -30.28
C ALA A 162 14.20 -5.21 -31.07
N THR A 163 12.95 -5.29 -30.63
CA THR A 163 11.84 -5.98 -31.34
C THR A 163 11.09 -5.09 -32.33
N GLY A 164 11.49 -3.81 -32.46
CA GLY A 164 10.81 -2.82 -33.29
C GLY A 164 9.50 -2.30 -32.68
N VAL A 165 9.25 -2.56 -31.40
CA VAL A 165 8.08 -2.02 -30.67
C VAL A 165 8.45 -0.69 -30.03
N HIS A 166 7.59 0.32 -30.22
CA HIS A 166 7.79 1.63 -29.62
C HIS A 166 7.65 1.55 -28.09
N ALA A 167 8.72 1.93 -27.39
CA ALA A 167 8.78 1.93 -25.92
C ALA A 167 9.49 3.16 -25.33
N GLU A 168 9.64 4.23 -26.12
CA GLU A 168 10.37 5.42 -25.71
C GLU A 168 9.58 6.32 -24.75
N GLY A 169 10.31 7.15 -24.01
CA GLY A 169 9.74 8.19 -23.15
C GLY A 169 8.78 7.64 -22.10
N GLN A 170 7.53 8.05 -22.15
CA GLN A 170 6.46 7.65 -21.21
C GLN A 170 5.78 6.34 -21.60
N VAL A 171 6.05 5.77 -22.78
CA VAL A 171 5.37 4.55 -23.25
C VAL A 171 5.72 3.36 -22.34
N LEU A 172 7.01 3.10 -22.12
CA LEU A 172 7.45 1.96 -21.30
C LEU A 172 6.91 2.00 -19.86
N PRO A 173 6.95 3.13 -19.12
CA PRO A 173 6.32 3.20 -17.80
C PRO A 173 4.83 2.79 -17.80
N HIS A 174 4.07 3.17 -18.83
CA HIS A 174 2.66 2.79 -18.94
C HIS A 174 2.48 1.34 -19.39
N LEU A 175 3.37 0.78 -20.20
CA LEU A 175 3.37 -0.65 -20.54
C LEU A 175 3.64 -1.51 -19.29
N LEU A 176 4.61 -1.12 -18.47
CA LEU A 176 4.92 -1.79 -17.21
C LEU A 176 3.76 -1.67 -16.20
N ALA A 177 3.13 -0.49 -16.10
CA ALA A 177 1.95 -0.32 -15.28
C ALA A 177 0.76 -1.17 -15.79
N HIS A 178 0.64 -1.36 -17.11
CA HIS A 178 -0.38 -2.22 -17.71
C HIS A 178 -0.13 -3.70 -17.37
N ALA A 179 1.11 -4.18 -17.54
CA ALA A 179 1.49 -5.54 -17.17
C ALA A 179 1.34 -5.79 -15.67
N ALA A 180 1.68 -4.80 -14.82
CA ALA A 180 1.50 -4.89 -13.39
C ALA A 180 0.01 -4.93 -12.99
N ALA A 181 -0.87 -4.18 -13.65
CA ALA A 181 -2.31 -4.24 -13.42
C ALA A 181 -2.91 -5.60 -13.79
N ALA A 182 -2.31 -6.30 -14.76
CA ALA A 182 -2.63 -7.69 -15.07
C ALA A 182 -2.04 -8.72 -14.07
N GLY A 183 -1.22 -8.25 -13.10
CA GLY A 183 -0.58 -9.13 -12.14
C GLY A 183 0.68 -9.85 -12.65
N GLU A 184 1.19 -9.46 -13.83
CA GLU A 184 2.29 -10.16 -14.49
C GLU A 184 3.68 -9.77 -13.96
N VAL A 185 3.85 -8.51 -13.54
CA VAL A 185 5.13 -7.97 -13.10
C VAL A 185 5.03 -7.16 -11.82
N VAL A 186 6.10 -7.22 -11.03
CA VAL A 186 6.31 -6.38 -9.83
C VAL A 186 7.72 -5.81 -9.86
N LEU A 187 8.01 -4.86 -8.95
CA LEU A 187 9.35 -4.42 -8.66
C LEU A 187 9.87 -5.18 -7.43
N GLY A 188 10.95 -5.87 -7.61
CA GLY A 188 11.60 -6.72 -6.59
C GLY A 188 13.00 -6.20 -6.26
N PRO A 189 14.07 -6.90 -6.68
CA PRO A 189 15.42 -6.66 -6.20
C PRO A 189 16.01 -5.33 -6.65
N VAL A 190 16.98 -4.88 -5.86
CA VAL A 190 17.88 -3.80 -6.25
C VAL A 190 19.18 -4.42 -6.78
N ARG A 191 19.57 -4.07 -8.01
CA ARG A 191 20.83 -4.46 -8.65
C ARG A 191 21.55 -3.21 -9.13
N ASP A 192 22.81 -3.06 -8.79
CA ASP A 192 23.64 -1.90 -9.16
C ASP A 192 22.96 -0.55 -8.87
N GLY A 193 22.27 -0.46 -7.72
CA GLY A 193 21.54 0.74 -7.27
C GLY A 193 20.20 0.98 -8.00
N ALA A 194 19.80 0.12 -8.93
CA ALA A 194 18.53 0.22 -9.64
C ALA A 194 17.54 -0.86 -9.20
N GLN A 195 16.30 -0.47 -8.91
CA GLN A 195 15.23 -1.42 -8.65
C GLN A 195 14.81 -2.09 -9.95
N CYS A 196 14.74 -3.43 -9.94
CA CYS A 196 14.45 -4.24 -11.11
C CYS A 196 13.01 -4.74 -11.12
N PHE A 197 12.47 -4.87 -12.32
CA PHE A 197 11.24 -5.60 -12.60
C PHE A 197 11.49 -7.09 -12.61
N VAL A 198 10.51 -7.85 -12.17
CA VAL A 198 10.51 -9.32 -12.15
C VAL A 198 9.12 -9.84 -12.50
N LEU A 199 9.04 -11.08 -12.96
CA LEU A 199 7.76 -11.75 -13.10
C LEU A 199 7.18 -12.01 -11.71
N THR A 200 5.92 -11.68 -11.54
CA THR A 200 5.22 -11.85 -10.25
C THR A 200 5.28 -13.31 -9.79
N ARG A 201 5.05 -14.27 -10.70
CA ARG A 201 5.07 -15.73 -10.42
C ARG A 201 6.43 -16.25 -9.96
N ASP A 202 7.53 -15.59 -10.35
CA ASP A 202 8.89 -16.02 -10.00
C ASP A 202 9.39 -15.35 -8.72
N TRP A 203 8.70 -14.27 -8.30
CA TRP A 203 9.12 -13.44 -7.17
C TRP A 203 8.25 -13.61 -5.93
N LEU A 204 6.94 -13.77 -6.14
CA LEU A 204 5.97 -13.99 -5.08
C LEU A 204 5.54 -15.46 -5.12
N ASP A 205 5.39 -16.05 -3.94
CA ASP A 205 4.85 -17.39 -3.84
C ASP A 205 3.44 -17.41 -4.45
N ALA A 206 3.01 -18.55 -4.93
CA ALA A 206 1.64 -18.71 -5.38
C ALA A 206 0.72 -18.27 -4.23
N ALA A 207 0.05 -17.16 -4.42
CA ALA A 207 -0.79 -16.59 -3.37
C ALA A 207 -1.84 -17.62 -2.98
N GLU A 208 -2.01 -17.82 -1.68
CA GLU A 208 -3.26 -18.35 -1.18
C GLU A 208 -4.39 -17.54 -1.81
N ARG A 209 -5.49 -18.20 -2.13
CA ARG A 209 -6.63 -17.54 -2.77
C ARG A 209 -6.91 -16.21 -2.03
N PRO A 210 -6.89 -15.06 -2.72
CA PRO A 210 -7.14 -13.80 -2.05
C PRO A 210 -8.50 -13.85 -1.34
N PRO A 211 -8.64 -13.20 -0.19
CA PRO A 211 -9.92 -13.14 0.51
C PRO A 211 -11.01 -12.60 -0.41
N ASP A 212 -12.25 -12.94 -0.14
CA ASP A 212 -13.36 -12.34 -0.85
C ASP A 212 -13.34 -10.80 -0.69
N ARG A 213 -14.04 -10.09 -1.58
CA ARG A 213 -13.97 -8.65 -1.63
C ARG A 213 -14.38 -7.98 -0.32
N ASP A 214 -15.38 -8.49 0.36
CA ASP A 214 -15.90 -7.87 1.59
C ASP A 214 -14.91 -8.07 2.74
N ALA A 215 -14.30 -9.25 2.86
CA ALA A 215 -13.21 -9.51 3.79
C ALA A 215 -11.99 -8.64 3.50
N ALA A 216 -11.63 -8.45 2.22
CA ALA A 216 -10.54 -7.57 1.82
C ALA A 216 -10.81 -6.09 2.16
N LEU A 217 -12.06 -5.61 2.00
CA LEU A 217 -12.46 -4.25 2.38
C LEU A 217 -12.41 -4.06 3.91
N ALA A 218 -12.84 -5.05 4.69
CA ALA A 218 -12.76 -5.02 6.14
C ALA A 218 -11.28 -4.96 6.61
N GLU A 219 -10.42 -5.80 6.03
CA GLU A 219 -8.98 -5.81 6.34
C GLU A 219 -8.31 -4.50 5.94
N LEU A 220 -8.63 -3.95 4.77
CA LEU A 220 -8.16 -2.63 4.35
C LEU A 220 -8.53 -1.54 5.37
N ALA A 221 -9.77 -1.51 5.81
CA ALA A 221 -10.25 -0.52 6.78
C ALA A 221 -9.54 -0.67 8.14
N ARG A 222 -9.40 -1.89 8.65
CA ARG A 222 -8.71 -2.21 9.90
C ARG A 222 -7.26 -1.76 9.87
N ARG A 223 -6.52 -2.15 8.82
CA ARG A 223 -5.10 -1.83 8.64
C ARG A 223 -4.89 -0.33 8.39
N TYR A 224 -5.77 0.30 7.61
CA TYR A 224 -5.73 1.74 7.39
C TYR A 224 -5.90 2.52 8.70
N LEU A 225 -6.90 2.20 9.52
CA LEU A 225 -7.11 2.88 10.80
C LEU A 225 -5.93 2.68 11.75
N ARG A 226 -5.31 1.50 11.77
CA ARG A 226 -4.12 1.22 12.58
C ARG A 226 -2.96 2.14 12.22
N GLY A 227 -2.68 2.32 10.93
CA GLY A 227 -1.52 3.08 10.46
C GLY A 227 -1.78 4.57 10.20
N HIS A 228 -3.07 5.01 10.12
CA HIS A 228 -3.42 6.35 9.69
C HIS A 228 -4.52 7.02 10.55
N GLY A 229 -5.09 6.27 11.49
CA GLY A 229 -6.19 6.77 12.33
C GLY A 229 -5.76 7.86 13.32
N PRO A 230 -6.74 8.58 13.84
CA PRO A 230 -8.17 8.52 13.54
C PRO A 230 -8.50 9.09 12.16
N ALA A 231 -9.41 8.44 11.44
CA ALA A 231 -9.74 8.77 10.06
C ALA A 231 -11.23 8.51 9.76
N THR A 232 -11.72 9.11 8.67
CA THR A 232 -13.09 8.96 8.18
C THR A 232 -13.14 8.03 6.96
N ASP A 233 -14.36 7.68 6.53
CA ASP A 233 -14.62 6.97 5.28
C ASP A 233 -14.10 7.74 4.05
N ALA A 234 -14.21 9.06 4.06
CA ALA A 234 -13.67 9.93 3.02
C ALA A 234 -12.13 9.92 2.99
N ASP A 235 -11.48 9.89 4.16
CA ASP A 235 -10.02 9.76 4.26
C ASP A 235 -9.54 8.42 3.68
N LEU A 236 -10.21 7.31 4.04
CA LEU A 236 -9.90 5.98 3.50
C LEU A 236 -10.11 5.91 1.99
N ALA A 237 -11.23 6.44 1.48
CA ALA A 237 -11.50 6.49 0.05
C ALA A 237 -10.44 7.30 -0.71
N ALA A 238 -10.07 8.47 -0.21
CA ALA A 238 -9.04 9.33 -0.79
C ALA A 238 -7.66 8.66 -0.79
N TRP A 239 -7.30 7.96 0.30
CA TRP A 239 -6.04 7.27 0.44
C TRP A 239 -5.94 6.02 -0.45
N SER A 240 -6.99 5.20 -0.49
CA SER A 240 -7.01 3.95 -1.25
C SER A 240 -7.30 4.14 -2.75
N GLY A 241 -8.05 5.19 -3.11
CA GLY A 241 -8.59 5.39 -4.45
C GLY A 241 -9.86 4.58 -4.72
N LEU A 242 -10.35 3.85 -3.72
CA LEU A 242 -11.60 3.11 -3.83
C LEU A 242 -12.83 4.05 -3.81
N PRO A 243 -13.94 3.66 -4.41
CA PRO A 243 -15.21 4.37 -4.25
C PRO A 243 -15.59 4.52 -2.78
N LEU A 244 -16.19 5.66 -2.43
CA LEU A 244 -16.61 5.96 -1.06
C LEU A 244 -17.54 4.88 -0.48
N ARG A 245 -18.39 4.26 -1.30
CA ARG A 245 -19.25 3.13 -0.89
C ARG A 245 -18.45 1.95 -0.37
N ASP A 246 -17.30 1.64 -0.98
CA ASP A 246 -16.44 0.52 -0.61
C ASP A 246 -15.69 0.83 0.70
N ALA A 247 -15.20 2.07 0.85
CA ALA A 247 -14.62 2.54 2.11
C ALA A 247 -15.62 2.46 3.28
N ARG A 248 -16.88 2.85 3.03
CA ARG A 248 -17.97 2.73 4.00
C ARG A 248 -18.28 1.28 4.36
N ALA A 249 -18.34 0.40 3.36
CA ALA A 249 -18.58 -1.03 3.59
C ALA A 249 -17.47 -1.64 4.46
N GLY A 250 -16.21 -1.37 4.16
CA GLY A 250 -15.08 -1.84 4.97
C GLY A 250 -15.11 -1.34 6.41
N LEU A 251 -15.38 -0.04 6.64
CA LEU A 251 -15.49 0.50 8.00
C LEU A 251 -16.72 -0.04 8.76
N ALA A 252 -17.85 -0.23 8.08
CA ALA A 252 -19.04 -0.80 8.69
C ALA A 252 -18.80 -2.24 9.15
N ALA A 253 -18.06 -3.03 8.37
CA ALA A 253 -17.74 -4.41 8.70
C ALA A 253 -16.92 -4.56 10.00
N ILE A 254 -16.11 -3.56 10.37
CA ILE A 254 -15.27 -3.58 11.58
C ILE A 254 -15.83 -2.74 12.75
N THR A 255 -17.04 -2.21 12.64
CA THR A 255 -17.61 -1.31 13.66
C THR A 255 -17.66 -1.96 15.04
N ALA A 256 -18.06 -3.22 15.12
CA ALA A 256 -18.16 -3.95 16.41
C ALA A 256 -16.77 -4.12 17.06
N GLU A 257 -15.71 -4.31 16.26
CA GLU A 257 -14.31 -4.39 16.73
C GLU A 257 -13.89 -3.06 17.35
N LEU A 258 -14.12 -1.95 16.63
CA LEU A 258 -13.79 -0.60 17.09
C LEU A 258 -14.53 -0.20 18.38
N GLU A 259 -15.80 -0.59 18.51
CA GLU A 259 -16.57 -0.36 19.74
C GLU A 259 -16.05 -1.21 20.92
N HIS A 260 -15.60 -2.42 20.65
CA HIS A 260 -14.99 -3.27 21.66
C HIS A 260 -13.67 -2.69 22.17
N GLU A 261 -12.78 -2.26 21.27
CA GLU A 261 -11.52 -1.59 21.62
C GLU A 261 -11.76 -0.32 22.44
N ALA A 262 -12.71 0.52 22.03
CA ALA A 262 -13.06 1.74 22.75
C ALA A 262 -13.56 1.47 24.19
N ARG A 263 -14.35 0.41 24.37
CA ARG A 263 -14.82 -0.02 25.70
C ARG A 263 -13.67 -0.53 26.56
N SER A 264 -12.80 -1.36 26.00
CA SER A 264 -11.66 -1.94 26.70
C SER A 264 -10.67 -0.86 27.15
N ALA A 265 -10.39 0.13 26.29
CA ALA A 265 -9.55 1.27 26.63
C ALA A 265 -10.15 2.15 27.75
N SER A 266 -11.49 2.25 27.81
CA SER A 266 -12.20 3.01 28.86
C SER A 266 -12.19 2.31 30.23
N VAL A 267 -12.11 0.97 30.26
CA VAL A 267 -12.05 0.19 31.50
C VAL A 267 -10.62 0.12 32.06
N ALA A 268 -9.62 0.21 31.20
CA ALA A 268 -8.21 0.21 31.59
C ALA A 268 -7.69 1.56 32.14
N GLY A 269 -8.57 2.55 32.34
CA GLY A 269 -8.43 3.93 32.85
C GLY A 269 -7.09 4.34 33.51
N PRO A 270 -6.81 5.63 33.67
CA PRO A 270 -5.45 6.14 33.86
C PRO A 270 -4.73 5.58 35.06
#